data_5d7ae447f8f7122eca5601a802646e14
#
_entry.id   5d7ae447f8f7122eca5601a802646e14
#
_cell.length_a   1.000
_cell.length_b   1.000
_cell.length_c   1.000
_cell.angle_alpha   90.00
_cell.angle_beta   90.00
_cell.angle_gamma   90.00
#
_symmetry.space_group_name_H-M   'P 1'
#
loop_
_entity.id
_entity.type
_entity.pdbx_description
1 polymer ?
#
loop_
_entity_poly.entity_id
_entity_poly.type
_entity_poly.pdbx_seq_one_letter_code
_entity_poly.pdbx_strand_id
1 'polypeptide(L)'
;MKHRKIFLLFFILLIPALLAGCIAPRTPKEKCTILFEDNEKLYFSQQIYQVERFGHATITVGVPRGMRIASVNYASYSITPQTQHSEQYDFYTLTLHQVRYSAVIRLTIDKAYTTTYHPGLGEGESITVAEDSPHLYFNTLPYREQFQNGGYLPIGWNTRSDGSGISVGFGSRIDHTALSHMDLYMQWLPCTDASSFFYRVEQQQVIITGYHGAGDVVIPAQLDGLPVTGIASGAFRDLKIDTLVLPYTIKNVANSAFSNISVQKLYFFDSIKNMDDSSFQNCTITSLHIQAVQDPVYSGSYFDTFTDKMDYLMSLKDTQKIILFCGSSARFGYDSPMMEKAYPDYRVVNMGVYAYSNMRPQAELVSLYATGGDVLLSSPELDAIDMQFCASTDLDREFFCMVESNYDLLSQLDCTGYTNIFDAFQEFNNSRQRMEARSYQDSASYYDENGVRQLAPTYNLYGDYILYRPDNTDGKSFGIKRAYYSPNYVNQNDLDGLNWVYDAFAQKGVTVLFTYSPRSSISISDDSTPDTILALDDLLRDNLHATIISPINDSLMDPLYFYDTDNHLSTNGVQIHTNRVIEYLQSILDP
;
A
#
# COMPACT_ATOMS: atom_id res chain seq x y z
N MET A 1 39.14 -48.93 26.67
CA MET A 1 39.11 -47.46 26.72
C MET A 1 40.28 -46.88 25.91
N LYS A 2 40.35 -47.04 24.57
CA LYS A 2 41.46 -46.45 23.76
C LYS A 2 41.09 -46.29 22.27
N HIS A 3 39.84 -45.99 21.94
CA HIS A 3 39.45 -45.76 20.53
C HIS A 3 38.48 -44.58 20.30
N ARG A 4 38.51 -43.54 21.18
CA ARG A 4 37.60 -42.39 21.05
C ARG A 4 38.26 -41.03 20.82
N LYS A 5 39.58 -40.99 20.55
CA LYS A 5 40.33 -39.72 20.37
C LYS A 5 40.88 -39.45 18.96
N ILE A 6 40.62 -40.30 17.98
CA ILE A 6 41.17 -40.11 16.61
C ILE A 6 40.13 -39.51 15.64
N PHE A 7 38.84 -39.55 15.99
CA PHE A 7 37.78 -39.00 15.08
C PHE A 7 37.54 -37.49 15.22
N LEU A 8 38.10 -36.82 16.23
CA LEU A 8 37.86 -35.38 16.45
C LEU A 8 38.91 -34.47 15.80
N LEU A 9 40.02 -35.03 15.30
CA LEU A 9 41.11 -34.25 14.68
C LEU A 9 40.94 -34.13 13.15
N PHE A 10 40.12 -34.97 12.52
CA PHE A 10 39.89 -34.92 11.08
C PHE A 10 38.77 -33.92 10.66
N PHE A 11 37.92 -33.50 11.61
CA PHE A 11 36.84 -32.53 11.34
C PHE A 11 37.29 -31.06 11.47
N ILE A 12 38.40 -30.79 12.15
CA ILE A 12 38.90 -29.40 12.35
C ILE A 12 39.82 -28.95 11.20
N LEU A 13 40.31 -29.84 10.37
CA LEU A 13 41.18 -29.51 9.23
C LEU A 13 40.43 -29.41 7.88
N LEU A 14 39.13 -29.72 7.83
CA LEU A 14 38.30 -29.60 6.61
C LEU A 14 37.48 -28.32 6.54
N ILE A 15 37.37 -27.57 7.64
CA ILE A 15 36.59 -26.31 7.67
C ILE A 15 37.32 -25.13 7.01
N PRO A 16 38.67 -24.99 7.05
CA PRO A 16 39.34 -23.92 6.31
C PRO A 16 39.39 -24.13 4.78
N ALA A 17 39.31 -25.38 4.30
CA ALA A 17 39.36 -25.67 2.86
C ALA A 17 38.02 -25.46 2.13
N LEU A 18 36.88 -25.51 2.85
CA LEU A 18 35.56 -25.25 2.32
C LEU A 18 35.18 -23.75 2.32
N LEU A 19 35.91 -22.91 3.07
CA LEU A 19 35.74 -21.45 3.06
C LEU A 19 36.70 -20.74 2.07
N ALA A 20 37.65 -21.45 1.47
CA ALA A 20 38.60 -20.91 0.48
C ALA A 20 38.17 -21.17 -0.97
N GLY A 21 37.07 -21.86 -1.21
CA GLY A 21 36.56 -22.17 -2.54
C GLY A 21 35.30 -21.43 -2.84
N CYS A 22 35.38 -20.27 -3.43
CA CYS A 22 34.45 -19.51 -4.26
C CYS A 22 34.49 -18.01 -3.94
N ILE A 23 35.69 -17.41 -3.92
CA ILE A 23 35.76 -16.01 -4.36
C ILE A 23 36.02 -16.09 -5.87
N ALA A 24 34.94 -16.24 -6.66
CA ALA A 24 34.99 -15.90 -8.06
C ALA A 24 35.55 -14.46 -8.15
N PRO A 25 36.50 -14.15 -9.05
CA PRO A 25 36.95 -12.79 -9.24
C PRO A 25 35.71 -11.92 -9.48
N ARG A 26 35.40 -11.02 -8.56
CA ARG A 26 34.32 -10.06 -8.76
C ARG A 26 34.68 -9.27 -10.01
N THR A 27 33.93 -9.44 -11.08
CA THR A 27 33.98 -8.51 -12.21
C THR A 27 33.84 -7.11 -11.65
N PRO A 28 34.69 -6.14 -12.06
CA PRO A 28 34.56 -4.77 -11.58
C PRO A 28 33.13 -4.31 -11.84
N LYS A 29 32.39 -3.97 -10.80
CA LYS A 29 31.05 -3.44 -10.98
C LYS A 29 31.16 -2.11 -11.71
N GLU A 30 30.30 -1.92 -12.70
CA GLU A 30 30.17 -0.65 -13.41
C GLU A 30 29.94 0.48 -12.40
N LYS A 31 30.66 1.59 -12.57
CA LYS A 31 30.50 2.76 -11.70
C LYS A 31 29.58 3.77 -12.34
N CYS A 32 28.68 4.31 -11.52
CA CYS A 32 27.80 5.43 -11.86
C CYS A 32 28.35 6.73 -11.24
N THR A 33 28.25 7.83 -11.98
CA THR A 33 28.61 9.15 -11.50
C THR A 33 27.32 9.90 -11.10
N ILE A 34 27.23 10.33 -9.87
CA ILE A 34 26.16 11.18 -9.35
C ILE A 34 26.74 12.58 -9.17
N LEU A 35 26.14 13.56 -9.86
CA LEU A 35 26.48 14.97 -9.76
C LEU A 35 25.32 15.73 -9.10
N PHE A 36 25.54 16.36 -7.97
CA PHE A 36 24.56 17.27 -7.37
C PHE A 36 24.70 18.65 -8.02
N GLU A 37 23.61 19.13 -8.62
CA GLU A 37 23.58 20.45 -9.26
C GLU A 37 23.77 21.54 -8.23
N ASP A 38 24.62 22.49 -8.55
CA ASP A 38 24.91 23.61 -7.65
C ASP A 38 23.65 24.47 -7.40
N ASN A 39 23.41 24.79 -6.14
CA ASN A 39 22.31 25.64 -5.72
C ASN A 39 22.81 26.54 -4.61
N GLU A 40 22.88 27.85 -4.88
CA GLU A 40 23.41 28.87 -3.97
C GLU A 40 22.76 28.88 -2.57
N LYS A 41 21.56 28.27 -2.44
CA LYS A 41 20.82 28.17 -1.17
C LYS A 41 21.14 26.91 -0.39
N LEU A 42 21.77 25.91 -1.03
CA LEU A 42 22.04 24.60 -0.41
C LEU A 42 23.52 24.40 -0.15
N TYR A 43 23.83 23.74 0.92
CA TYR A 43 25.15 23.19 1.18
C TYR A 43 25.19 21.71 0.85
N PHE A 44 26.21 21.26 0.13
CA PHE A 44 26.48 19.85 -0.14
C PHE A 44 27.84 19.45 0.44
N SER A 45 27.88 18.37 1.22
CA SER A 45 29.15 17.85 1.74
C SER A 45 30.10 17.41 0.63
N GLN A 46 29.54 16.99 -0.51
CA GLN A 46 30.27 16.62 -1.73
C GLN A 46 29.35 16.78 -2.94
N GLN A 47 29.86 17.32 -4.05
CA GLN A 47 29.05 17.53 -5.26
C GLN A 47 29.12 16.37 -6.26
N ILE A 48 30.19 15.58 -6.25
CA ILE A 48 30.39 14.47 -7.21
C ILE A 48 30.64 13.19 -6.42
N TYR A 49 29.83 12.17 -6.72
CA TYR A 49 29.95 10.83 -6.15
C TYR A 49 30.21 9.80 -7.24
N GLN A 50 31.12 8.86 -6.95
CA GLN A 50 31.31 7.63 -7.71
C GLN A 50 30.78 6.46 -6.89
N VAL A 51 29.74 5.81 -7.36
CA VAL A 51 29.08 4.70 -6.68
C VAL A 51 29.05 3.47 -7.60
N GLU A 52 29.22 2.29 -7.05
CA GLU A 52 29.01 1.05 -7.81
C GLU A 52 27.54 0.95 -8.24
N ARG A 53 27.28 0.47 -9.45
CA ARG A 53 25.93 0.22 -9.93
C ARG A 53 25.17 -0.66 -8.92
N PHE A 54 23.93 -0.29 -8.59
CA PHE A 54 23.09 -0.84 -7.50
C PHE A 54 23.60 -0.57 -6.07
N GLY A 55 24.60 0.29 -5.91
CA GLY A 55 25.03 0.79 -4.61
C GLY A 55 24.18 1.98 -4.12
N HIS A 56 24.62 2.58 -3.03
CA HIS A 56 23.97 3.74 -2.40
C HIS A 56 24.91 4.94 -2.42
N ALA A 57 24.37 6.14 -2.69
CA ALA A 57 25.11 7.39 -2.60
C ALA A 57 24.53 8.22 -1.46
N THR A 58 25.30 8.47 -0.42
CA THR A 58 24.87 9.20 0.78
C THR A 58 25.64 10.49 0.92
N ILE A 59 24.95 11.61 1.11
CA ILE A 59 25.54 12.93 1.34
C ILE A 59 24.85 13.66 2.48
N THR A 60 25.55 14.63 3.07
CA THR A 60 24.95 15.64 3.93
C THR A 60 24.53 16.85 3.09
N VAL A 61 23.28 17.27 3.23
CA VAL A 61 22.70 18.46 2.60
C VAL A 61 22.35 19.45 3.70
N GLY A 62 22.87 20.66 3.63
CA GLY A 62 22.43 21.78 4.47
C GLY A 62 21.34 22.57 3.77
N VAL A 63 20.20 22.72 4.43
CA VAL A 63 19.03 23.45 3.96
C VAL A 63 18.83 24.69 4.85
N PRO A 64 18.52 25.87 4.30
CA PRO A 64 18.30 27.07 5.13
C PRO A 64 17.29 26.81 6.24
N ARG A 65 17.52 27.35 7.42
CA ARG A 65 16.64 27.15 8.58
C ARG A 65 15.18 27.49 8.27
N GLY A 66 14.27 26.65 8.72
CA GLY A 66 12.84 26.76 8.46
C GLY A 66 12.43 26.34 7.05
N MET A 67 13.38 25.78 6.29
CA MET A 67 13.12 25.15 4.99
C MET A 67 13.37 23.65 5.07
N ARG A 68 12.83 22.90 4.09
CA ARG A 68 13.01 21.46 3.92
C ARG A 68 13.34 21.12 2.49
N ILE A 69 13.82 19.91 2.23
CA ILE A 69 13.92 19.38 0.88
C ILE A 69 12.49 18.98 0.45
N ALA A 70 11.97 19.66 -0.57
CA ALA A 70 10.63 19.43 -1.09
C ALA A 70 10.61 18.27 -2.11
N SER A 71 11.64 18.20 -2.97
CA SER A 71 11.76 17.10 -3.94
C SER A 71 13.22 16.83 -4.32
N VAL A 72 13.44 15.61 -4.78
CA VAL A 72 14.68 15.12 -5.39
C VAL A 72 14.30 14.52 -6.73
N ASN A 73 14.96 14.91 -7.82
CA ASN A 73 14.69 14.35 -9.14
C ASN A 73 15.30 12.95 -9.33
N TYR A 74 15.15 12.10 -8.32
CA TYR A 74 15.60 10.72 -8.33
C TYR A 74 14.51 9.83 -7.73
N ALA A 75 14.23 8.68 -8.38
CA ALA A 75 13.06 7.87 -8.06
C ALA A 75 13.14 7.11 -6.72
N SER A 76 14.35 6.88 -6.21
CA SER A 76 14.53 6.11 -4.97
C SER A 76 15.54 6.80 -4.06
N TYR A 77 15.03 7.42 -3.03
CA TYR A 77 15.86 8.13 -2.05
C TYR A 77 15.23 8.09 -0.66
N SER A 78 16.03 8.40 0.35
CA SER A 78 15.57 8.73 1.69
C SER A 78 16.23 10.01 2.18
N ILE A 79 15.51 10.74 3.01
CA ILE A 79 15.98 11.95 3.67
C ILE A 79 15.77 11.76 5.17
N THR A 80 16.84 11.96 5.94
CA THR A 80 16.80 11.84 7.40
C THR A 80 17.34 13.12 8.01
N PRO A 81 16.59 13.81 8.89
CA PRO A 81 17.11 14.99 9.58
C PRO A 81 18.27 14.58 10.50
N GLN A 82 19.26 15.45 10.60
CA GLN A 82 20.37 15.33 11.53
C GLN A 82 20.10 16.15 12.79
N THR A 83 20.60 15.72 13.92
CA THR A 83 20.54 16.52 15.17
C THR A 83 21.47 17.72 15.14
N GLN A 84 22.45 17.72 14.23
CA GLN A 84 23.40 18.82 14.05
C GLN A 84 22.76 19.92 13.19
N HIS A 85 22.89 21.16 13.62
CA HIS A 85 22.47 22.36 12.89
C HIS A 85 23.54 23.47 13.05
N SER A 86 23.53 24.42 12.13
CA SER A 86 24.32 25.64 12.21
C SER A 86 23.40 26.87 12.40
N GLU A 87 23.97 28.08 12.47
CA GLU A 87 23.16 29.30 12.50
C GLU A 87 22.33 29.49 11.23
N GLN A 88 22.82 28.98 10.10
CA GLN A 88 22.22 29.16 8.77
C GLN A 88 21.47 27.96 8.24
N TYR A 89 21.88 26.73 8.62
CA TYR A 89 21.41 25.50 8.01
C TYR A 89 20.93 24.49 9.06
N ASP A 90 19.83 23.80 8.71
CA ASP A 90 19.46 22.49 9.23
C ASP A 90 20.05 21.43 8.30
N PHE A 91 20.64 20.35 8.84
CA PHE A 91 21.32 19.36 8.04
C PHE A 91 20.48 18.10 7.91
N TYR A 92 20.52 17.52 6.71
CA TYR A 92 19.84 16.28 6.36
C TYR A 92 20.85 15.30 5.76
N THR A 93 20.65 14.02 6.03
CA THR A 93 21.30 12.93 5.29
C THR A 93 20.39 12.56 4.12
N LEU A 94 20.85 12.81 2.89
CA LEU A 94 20.21 12.35 1.67
C LEU A 94 20.92 11.08 1.19
N THR A 95 20.19 9.99 1.03
CA THR A 95 20.70 8.76 0.45
C THR A 95 19.91 8.42 -0.82
N LEU A 96 20.61 8.29 -1.96
CA LEU A 96 20.06 7.72 -3.18
C LEU A 96 20.25 6.21 -3.13
N HIS A 97 19.18 5.46 -3.32
CA HIS A 97 19.18 4.02 -3.20
C HIS A 97 19.30 3.33 -4.56
N GLN A 98 20.02 2.21 -4.59
CA GLN A 98 20.13 1.33 -5.77
C GLN A 98 20.46 2.09 -7.06
N VAL A 99 21.56 2.85 -7.04
CA VAL A 99 21.97 3.71 -8.16
C VAL A 99 22.21 2.87 -9.42
N ARG A 100 21.38 3.05 -10.44
CA ARG A 100 21.38 2.25 -11.67
C ARG A 100 22.12 2.90 -12.83
N TYR A 101 22.20 4.24 -12.83
CA TYR A 101 22.77 5.05 -13.92
C TYR A 101 23.40 6.34 -13.38
N SER A 102 24.28 6.93 -14.14
CA SER A 102 24.83 8.25 -13.85
C SER A 102 23.74 9.31 -14.00
N ALA A 103 23.66 10.24 -13.06
CA ALA A 103 22.60 11.24 -13.02
C ALA A 103 23.08 12.59 -12.47
N VAL A 104 22.40 13.65 -12.91
CA VAL A 104 22.49 14.98 -12.30
C VAL A 104 21.31 15.13 -11.36
N ILE A 105 21.60 15.28 -10.07
CA ILE A 105 20.59 15.37 -9.00
C ILE A 105 20.30 16.85 -8.73
N ARG A 106 19.01 17.18 -8.78
CA ARG A 106 18.45 18.48 -8.44
C ARG A 106 17.58 18.37 -7.22
N LEU A 107 17.74 19.31 -6.32
CA LEU A 107 16.91 19.43 -5.12
C LEU A 107 16.09 20.71 -5.21
N THR A 108 14.80 20.59 -4.90
CA THR A 108 13.97 21.76 -4.60
C THR A 108 13.78 21.87 -3.10
N ILE A 109 13.65 23.09 -2.60
CA ILE A 109 13.39 23.38 -1.19
C ILE A 109 12.12 24.19 -1.04
N ASP A 110 11.41 23.98 0.07
CA ASP A 110 10.21 24.70 0.46
C ASP A 110 10.25 24.96 1.97
N LYS A 111 9.30 25.72 2.48
CA LYS A 111 9.14 25.93 3.93
C LYS A 111 8.86 24.58 4.62
N ALA A 112 9.38 24.41 5.84
CA ALA A 112 9.04 23.29 6.69
C ALA A 112 7.52 23.24 6.94
N TYR A 113 6.96 22.04 6.97
CA TYR A 113 5.54 21.88 7.25
C TYR A 113 5.26 22.08 8.73
N THR A 114 4.10 22.63 9.02
CA THR A 114 3.56 22.66 10.39
C THR A 114 2.09 22.27 10.35
N THR A 115 1.67 21.47 11.34
CA THR A 115 0.26 21.17 11.56
C THR A 115 -0.15 21.70 12.90
N THR A 116 -1.25 22.47 12.94
CA THR A 116 -1.88 22.89 14.19
C THR A 116 -3.17 22.10 14.39
N TYR A 117 -3.21 21.35 15.48
CA TYR A 117 -4.37 20.59 15.91
C TYR A 117 -5.20 21.43 16.86
N HIS A 118 -6.47 21.61 16.55
CA HIS A 118 -7.43 22.37 17.33
C HIS A 118 -8.49 21.45 17.94
N PRO A 119 -8.98 21.76 19.16
CA PRO A 119 -10.03 20.95 19.81
C PRO A 119 -11.39 21.01 19.08
N GLY A 120 -11.57 21.87 18.08
CA GLY A 120 -12.84 22.09 17.39
C GLY A 120 -13.90 22.65 18.35
N LEU A 121 -15.02 21.92 18.52
CA LEU A 121 -16.06 22.25 19.51
C LEU A 121 -15.70 21.80 20.93
N GLY A 122 -14.57 21.11 21.12
CA GLY A 122 -14.11 20.62 22.40
C GLY A 122 -13.31 21.66 23.20
N GLU A 123 -12.86 21.22 24.37
CA GLU A 123 -11.99 21.98 25.28
C GLU A 123 -10.55 21.50 25.14
N GLY A 124 -9.58 22.38 25.35
CA GLY A 124 -8.14 22.13 25.30
C GLY A 124 -7.41 23.20 24.54
N GLU A 125 -6.08 23.25 24.70
CA GLU A 125 -5.23 24.18 23.96
C GLU A 125 -4.80 23.57 22.62
N SER A 126 -4.76 24.40 21.57
CA SER A 126 -4.26 23.98 20.25
C SER A 126 -2.80 23.57 20.32
N ILE A 127 -2.41 22.56 19.56
CA ILE A 127 -1.06 21.99 19.55
C ILE A 127 -0.48 22.14 18.16
N THR A 128 0.67 22.81 18.02
CA THR A 128 1.39 22.93 16.77
C THR A 128 2.59 21.98 16.73
N VAL A 129 2.68 21.18 15.69
CA VAL A 129 3.76 20.21 15.46
C VAL A 129 4.47 20.57 14.17
N ALA A 130 5.81 20.54 14.18
CA ALA A 130 6.62 20.62 12.96
C ALA A 130 6.75 19.22 12.35
N GLU A 131 6.54 19.13 11.05
CA GLU A 131 6.52 17.86 10.33
C GLU A 131 7.63 17.84 9.28
N ASP A 132 8.38 16.73 9.24
CA ASP A 132 9.47 16.54 8.28
C ASP A 132 8.98 15.85 6.98
N SER A 133 7.79 15.28 6.98
CA SER A 133 7.20 14.57 5.85
C SER A 133 5.97 15.29 5.30
N PRO A 134 5.79 15.32 3.96
CA PRO A 134 4.56 15.82 3.35
C PRO A 134 3.34 14.89 3.59
N HIS A 135 3.59 13.65 3.96
CA HIS A 135 2.55 12.67 4.27
C HIS A 135 2.47 12.51 5.78
N LEU A 136 1.41 13.01 6.35
CA LEU A 136 1.16 12.95 7.79
C LEU A 136 0.26 11.78 8.10
N TYR A 137 0.74 10.93 8.97
CA TYR A 137 -0.07 9.92 9.62
C TYR A 137 -0.65 10.48 10.91
N PHE A 138 -1.99 10.47 11.01
CA PHE A 138 -2.68 11.01 12.18
C PHE A 138 -3.11 9.91 13.14
N ASN A 139 -2.30 9.69 14.17
CA ASN A 139 -2.74 8.97 15.35
C ASN A 139 -3.31 9.98 16.35
N THR A 140 -4.53 9.70 16.85
CA THR A 140 -5.23 10.60 17.74
C THR A 140 -4.97 10.37 19.20
N LEU A 141 -4.30 9.29 19.59
CA LEU A 141 -4.13 8.96 21.01
C LEU A 141 -3.50 10.10 21.80
N PRO A 142 -2.42 10.78 21.36
CA PRO A 142 -1.84 11.90 22.09
C PRO A 142 -2.79 13.10 22.22
N TYR A 143 -3.57 13.38 21.18
CA TYR A 143 -4.44 14.57 21.15
C TYR A 143 -5.79 14.33 21.79
N ARG A 144 -6.31 13.11 21.78
CA ARG A 144 -7.58 12.75 22.42
C ARG A 144 -7.56 12.95 23.93
N GLU A 145 -6.42 12.70 24.57
CA GLU A 145 -6.27 12.93 26.01
C GLU A 145 -6.23 14.42 26.37
N GLN A 146 -5.84 15.27 25.43
CA GLN A 146 -5.72 16.71 25.59
C GLN A 146 -6.99 17.47 25.19
N PHE A 147 -7.80 16.88 24.29
CA PHE A 147 -9.04 17.48 23.83
C PHE A 147 -10.23 16.70 24.38
N GLN A 148 -11.15 17.40 25.04
CA GLN A 148 -12.33 16.81 25.66
C GLN A 148 -13.60 17.52 25.21
N ASN A 149 -14.70 16.78 25.12
CA ASN A 149 -16.03 17.34 24.89
C ASN A 149 -17.06 16.42 25.55
N GLY A 150 -17.60 16.86 26.71
CA GLY A 150 -18.56 16.06 27.46
C GLY A 150 -19.84 15.79 26.66
N GLY A 151 -20.22 14.51 26.55
CA GLY A 151 -21.41 14.10 25.80
C GLY A 151 -21.21 14.00 24.29
N TYR A 152 -19.96 14.04 23.81
CA TYR A 152 -19.62 13.90 22.39
C TYR A 152 -18.55 12.83 22.19
N LEU A 153 -18.51 12.25 20.99
CA LEU A 153 -17.43 11.38 20.53
C LEU A 153 -16.61 12.04 19.41
N PRO A 154 -15.28 11.95 19.46
CA PRO A 154 -14.44 12.38 18.35
C PRO A 154 -14.51 11.35 17.22
N ILE A 155 -14.60 11.82 15.96
CA ILE A 155 -14.71 10.98 14.76
C ILE A 155 -13.67 11.27 13.69
N GLY A 156 -12.68 12.10 13.96
CA GLY A 156 -11.64 12.48 13.02
C GLY A 156 -11.32 13.97 13.07
N TRP A 157 -10.68 14.42 12.03
CA TRP A 157 -10.25 15.80 11.82
C TRP A 157 -10.93 16.41 10.59
N ASN A 158 -10.92 17.73 10.50
CA ASN A 158 -11.30 18.44 9.29
C ASN A 158 -10.39 19.67 9.11
N THR A 159 -10.08 20.02 7.87
CA THR A 159 -9.26 21.20 7.54
C THR A 159 -9.97 22.52 7.79
N ARG A 160 -11.26 22.52 8.14
CA ARG A 160 -12.05 23.68 8.54
C ARG A 160 -12.83 23.40 9.82
N SER A 161 -12.94 24.44 10.65
CA SER A 161 -13.61 24.33 11.94
C SER A 161 -15.11 24.00 11.86
N ASP A 162 -15.76 24.40 10.75
CA ASP A 162 -17.17 24.15 10.49
C ASP A 162 -17.47 22.77 9.85
N GLY A 163 -16.42 21.95 9.63
CA GLY A 163 -16.54 20.63 9.01
C GLY A 163 -16.72 20.64 7.48
N SER A 164 -16.68 21.80 6.82
CA SER A 164 -16.90 21.92 5.36
C SER A 164 -15.64 21.65 4.53
N GLY A 165 -14.49 21.44 5.18
CA GLY A 165 -13.21 21.16 4.52
C GLY A 165 -13.04 19.67 4.21
N ILE A 166 -11.77 19.26 4.07
CA ILE A 166 -11.39 17.87 3.87
C ILE A 166 -11.48 17.15 5.24
N SER A 167 -12.27 16.08 5.29
CA SER A 167 -12.34 15.21 6.46
C SER A 167 -11.18 14.21 6.43
N VAL A 168 -10.57 13.97 7.58
CA VAL A 168 -9.45 13.04 7.76
C VAL A 168 -9.74 12.16 8.97
N GLY A 169 -9.82 10.87 8.78
CA GLY A 169 -10.03 9.89 9.83
C GLY A 169 -8.78 9.76 10.73
N PHE A 170 -8.98 9.22 11.91
CA PHE A 170 -7.87 8.79 12.74
C PHE A 170 -7.23 7.54 12.13
N GLY A 171 -5.92 7.56 11.88
CA GLY A 171 -5.23 6.51 11.16
C GLY A 171 -5.28 6.69 9.64
N SER A 172 -5.37 7.94 9.19
CA SER A 172 -5.38 8.30 7.78
C SER A 172 -4.22 9.22 7.44
N ARG A 173 -3.96 9.41 6.16
CA ARG A 173 -2.91 10.31 5.66
C ARG A 173 -3.54 11.49 4.95
N ILE A 174 -2.90 12.64 5.02
CA ILE A 174 -3.25 13.81 4.24
C ILE A 174 -2.00 14.36 3.55
N ASP A 175 -2.16 14.79 2.31
CA ASP A 175 -1.08 15.41 1.55
C ASP A 175 -0.93 16.89 1.91
N HIS A 176 0.26 17.26 2.35
CA HIS A 176 0.67 18.63 2.67
C HIS A 176 1.42 19.33 1.54
N THR A 177 1.65 18.67 0.39
CA THR A 177 2.55 19.19 -0.64
C THR A 177 2.19 20.58 -1.14
N ALA A 178 0.93 20.97 -1.05
CA ALA A 178 0.44 22.28 -1.48
C ALA A 178 0.53 23.39 -0.42
N LEU A 179 0.73 23.06 0.87
CA LEU A 179 0.63 24.01 1.98
C LEU A 179 1.80 23.85 2.95
N SER A 180 2.46 24.96 3.34
CA SER A 180 3.48 24.94 4.38
C SER A 180 2.91 24.88 5.80
N HIS A 181 1.61 25.10 5.95
CA HIS A 181 0.89 25.06 7.22
C HIS A 181 -0.51 24.48 7.00
N MET A 182 -0.94 23.62 7.91
CA MET A 182 -2.28 23.03 7.90
C MET A 182 -2.90 23.17 9.29
N ASP A 183 -4.15 23.62 9.32
CA ASP A 183 -4.99 23.59 10.50
C ASP A 183 -5.92 22.37 10.43
N LEU A 184 -5.98 21.59 11.51
CA LEU A 184 -6.87 20.45 11.67
C LEU A 184 -7.74 20.63 12.91
N TYR A 185 -9.05 20.59 12.72
CA TYR A 185 -10.06 20.77 13.74
C TYR A 185 -10.71 19.43 14.08
N MET A 186 -10.63 19.01 15.34
CA MET A 186 -11.28 17.78 15.79
C MET A 186 -12.79 17.87 15.55
N GLN A 187 -13.33 16.82 14.94
CA GLN A 187 -14.75 16.69 14.66
C GLN A 187 -15.42 15.85 15.75
N TRP A 188 -16.55 16.33 16.23
CA TRP A 188 -17.28 15.74 17.32
C TRP A 188 -18.72 15.46 16.92
N LEU A 189 -19.22 14.26 17.27
CA LEU A 189 -20.64 13.93 17.16
C LEU A 189 -21.28 13.87 18.56
N PRO A 190 -22.46 14.47 18.73
CA PRO A 190 -23.19 14.35 19.99
C PRO A 190 -23.59 12.90 20.23
N CYS A 191 -23.33 12.40 21.43
CA CYS A 191 -23.78 11.07 21.82
C CYS A 191 -25.31 11.00 21.88
N THR A 192 -25.84 9.87 21.46
CA THR A 192 -27.26 9.56 21.67
C THR A 192 -27.57 9.52 23.17
N ASP A 193 -28.74 10.06 23.55
CA ASP A 193 -29.15 10.13 24.96
C ASP A 193 -29.09 8.77 25.66
N ALA A 194 -28.51 8.73 26.84
CA ALA A 194 -28.31 7.52 27.64
C ALA A 194 -29.62 6.74 27.87
N SER A 195 -30.74 7.45 28.03
CA SER A 195 -32.06 6.84 28.24
C SER A 195 -32.55 6.00 27.05
N SER A 196 -31.96 6.17 25.87
CA SER A 196 -32.29 5.38 24.67
C SER A 196 -31.69 3.96 24.70
N PHE A 197 -30.79 3.67 25.66
CA PHE A 197 -30.11 2.39 25.71
C PHE A 197 -30.60 1.56 26.91
N PHE A 198 -30.87 0.28 26.67
CA PHE A 198 -30.92 -0.74 27.71
C PHE A 198 -29.53 -1.35 27.85
N TYR A 199 -29.06 -1.52 29.06
CA TYR A 199 -27.74 -2.08 29.34
C TYR A 199 -27.70 -2.86 30.67
N ARG A 200 -26.65 -3.65 30.82
CA ARG A 200 -26.29 -4.29 32.09
C ARG A 200 -24.86 -3.96 32.46
N VAL A 201 -24.56 -3.98 33.73
CA VAL A 201 -23.21 -3.76 34.25
C VAL A 201 -22.61 -5.10 34.65
N GLU A 202 -21.42 -5.40 34.09
CA GLU A 202 -20.63 -6.59 34.41
C GLU A 202 -19.18 -6.15 34.64
N GLN A 203 -18.60 -6.54 35.79
CA GLN A 203 -17.19 -6.25 36.12
C GLN A 203 -16.79 -4.77 35.92
N GLN A 204 -17.62 -3.84 36.39
CA GLN A 204 -17.40 -2.39 36.20
C GLN A 204 -17.37 -1.94 34.73
N GLN A 205 -18.06 -2.65 33.86
CA GLN A 205 -18.19 -2.36 32.42
C GLN A 205 -19.66 -2.43 32.03
N VAL A 206 -20.03 -1.65 31.01
CA VAL A 206 -21.38 -1.61 30.46
C VAL A 206 -21.44 -2.47 29.20
N ILE A 207 -22.46 -3.31 29.12
CA ILE A 207 -22.85 -4.08 27.92
C ILE A 207 -24.23 -3.59 27.49
N ILE A 208 -24.32 -3.00 26.27
CA ILE A 208 -25.60 -2.59 25.67
C ILE A 208 -26.42 -3.85 25.37
N THR A 209 -27.66 -3.89 25.82
CA THR A 209 -28.57 -5.03 25.62
C THR A 209 -29.78 -4.69 24.75
N GLY A 210 -30.00 -3.42 24.47
CA GLY A 210 -31.09 -2.96 23.62
C GLY A 210 -31.03 -1.47 23.32
N TYR A 211 -31.74 -1.07 22.29
CA TYR A 211 -31.88 0.32 21.84
C TYR A 211 -33.34 0.59 21.44
N HIS A 212 -33.88 1.76 21.77
CA HIS A 212 -35.26 2.14 21.44
C HIS A 212 -35.41 3.57 20.90
N GLY A 213 -34.29 4.16 20.48
CA GLY A 213 -34.28 5.48 19.85
C GLY A 213 -34.63 5.44 18.36
N ALA A 214 -34.55 6.59 17.72
CA ALA A 214 -34.70 6.79 16.27
C ALA A 214 -33.65 7.79 15.80
N GLY A 215 -33.31 7.70 14.48
CA GLY A 215 -32.28 8.55 13.88
C GLY A 215 -30.88 7.98 14.07
N ASP A 216 -29.89 8.86 13.98
CA ASP A 216 -28.47 8.50 14.13
C ASP A 216 -28.17 7.94 15.51
N VAL A 217 -27.29 6.96 15.55
CA VAL A 217 -26.89 6.27 16.78
C VAL A 217 -25.41 6.51 17.04
N VAL A 218 -25.10 7.34 18.02
CA VAL A 218 -23.74 7.58 18.51
C VAL A 218 -23.66 7.01 19.93
N ILE A 219 -23.13 5.79 20.05
CA ILE A 219 -23.05 5.11 21.35
C ILE A 219 -22.03 5.84 22.23
N PRO A 220 -22.40 6.32 23.45
CA PRO A 220 -21.48 7.01 24.32
C PRO A 220 -20.35 6.08 24.80
N ALA A 221 -19.14 6.61 24.99
CA ALA A 221 -18.02 5.84 25.52
C ALA A 221 -18.23 5.37 26.97
N GLN A 222 -19.11 6.07 27.74
CA GLN A 222 -19.45 5.75 29.12
C GLN A 222 -20.95 5.92 29.37
N LEU A 223 -21.50 5.06 30.22
CA LEU A 223 -22.84 5.18 30.80
C LEU A 223 -22.71 5.02 32.32
N ASP A 224 -23.34 5.90 33.07
CA ASP A 224 -23.24 5.95 34.56
C ASP A 224 -21.76 5.99 35.05
N GLY A 225 -20.86 6.64 34.30
CA GLY A 225 -19.43 6.73 34.63
C GLY A 225 -18.62 5.45 34.36
N LEU A 226 -19.25 4.41 33.82
CA LEU A 226 -18.59 3.14 33.46
C LEU A 226 -18.38 3.01 31.94
N PRO A 227 -17.25 2.44 31.49
CA PRO A 227 -16.96 2.31 30.07
C PRO A 227 -17.93 1.34 29.39
N VAL A 228 -18.42 1.72 28.20
CA VAL A 228 -19.23 0.85 27.34
C VAL A 228 -18.29 -0.03 26.52
N THR A 229 -18.23 -1.33 26.85
CA THR A 229 -17.23 -2.24 26.27
C THR A 229 -17.81 -3.34 25.39
N GLY A 230 -19.14 -3.51 25.40
CA GLY A 230 -19.76 -4.59 24.62
C GLY A 230 -21.16 -4.28 24.14
N ILE A 231 -21.54 -4.99 23.09
CA ILE A 231 -22.90 -4.99 22.53
C ILE A 231 -23.40 -6.44 22.54
N ALA A 232 -24.52 -6.67 23.20
CA ALA A 232 -25.12 -8.01 23.33
C ALA A 232 -25.87 -8.42 22.05
N SER A 233 -26.11 -9.69 21.90
CA SER A 233 -26.95 -10.24 20.82
C SER A 233 -28.33 -9.58 20.83
N GLY A 234 -28.79 -9.15 19.65
CA GLY A 234 -30.10 -8.55 19.43
C GLY A 234 -30.28 -7.15 20.03
N ALA A 235 -29.21 -6.46 20.40
CA ALA A 235 -29.28 -5.12 20.98
C ALA A 235 -29.85 -4.08 19.99
N PHE A 236 -29.57 -4.22 18.70
CA PHE A 236 -30.06 -3.34 17.64
C PHE A 236 -30.74 -4.16 16.56
N ARG A 237 -32.02 -3.86 16.28
CA ARG A 237 -32.81 -4.61 15.30
C ARG A 237 -33.73 -3.68 14.52
N ASP A 238 -33.91 -4.04 13.23
CA ASP A 238 -34.92 -3.46 12.35
C ASP A 238 -34.82 -1.92 12.26
N LEU A 239 -33.60 -1.39 12.24
CA LEU A 239 -33.32 0.04 12.21
C LEU A 239 -32.86 0.50 10.82
N LYS A 240 -33.29 1.70 10.43
CA LYS A 240 -32.75 2.43 9.30
C LYS A 240 -32.13 3.73 9.85
N ILE A 241 -30.82 3.85 9.74
CA ILE A 241 -30.04 4.94 10.34
C ILE A 241 -29.02 5.46 9.32
N ASP A 242 -28.74 6.75 9.33
CA ASP A 242 -27.71 7.30 8.45
C ASP A 242 -26.32 7.08 9.05
N THR A 243 -26.16 7.33 10.34
CA THR A 243 -24.86 7.21 11.02
C THR A 243 -24.94 6.31 12.25
N LEU A 244 -24.08 5.29 12.31
CA LEU A 244 -23.83 4.46 13.50
C LEU A 244 -22.38 4.63 13.93
N VAL A 245 -22.16 5.02 15.19
CA VAL A 245 -20.82 5.17 15.77
C VAL A 245 -20.65 4.24 16.97
N LEU A 246 -19.69 3.32 16.88
CA LEU A 246 -19.23 2.48 17.97
C LEU A 246 -18.01 3.16 18.62
N PRO A 247 -18.04 3.49 19.92
CA PRO A 247 -16.96 4.23 20.57
C PRO A 247 -15.68 3.39 20.71
N TYR A 248 -14.56 4.06 20.87
CA TYR A 248 -13.22 3.44 21.05
C TYR A 248 -13.12 2.50 22.27
N THR A 249 -14.08 2.54 23.17
CA THR A 249 -14.14 1.66 24.36
C THR A 249 -14.70 0.28 24.05
N ILE A 250 -15.46 0.11 22.94
CA ILE A 250 -16.01 -1.19 22.53
C ILE A 250 -14.87 -2.18 22.24
N LYS A 251 -15.01 -3.37 22.80
CA LYS A 251 -14.09 -4.51 22.62
C LYS A 251 -14.77 -5.73 22.00
N ASN A 252 -16.07 -5.90 22.27
CA ASN A 252 -16.80 -7.08 21.85
C ASN A 252 -18.16 -6.71 21.27
N VAL A 253 -18.46 -7.22 20.09
CA VAL A 253 -19.77 -7.16 19.43
C VAL A 253 -20.25 -8.59 19.26
N ALA A 254 -21.34 -8.94 19.95
CA ALA A 254 -21.85 -10.32 19.93
C ALA A 254 -22.50 -10.67 18.59
N ASN A 255 -22.61 -11.96 18.32
CA ASN A 255 -23.36 -12.48 17.17
C ASN A 255 -24.78 -11.91 17.15
N SER A 256 -25.27 -11.50 15.99
CA SER A 256 -26.59 -10.86 15.82
C SER A 256 -26.80 -9.62 16.70
N ALA A 257 -25.74 -8.95 17.13
CA ALA A 257 -25.83 -7.69 17.87
C ALA A 257 -26.60 -6.63 17.05
N PHE A 258 -26.34 -6.62 15.75
CA PHE A 258 -27.05 -5.85 14.75
C PHE A 258 -27.77 -6.80 13.80
N SER A 259 -29.08 -6.63 13.62
CA SER A 259 -29.87 -7.50 12.76
C SER A 259 -30.89 -6.69 11.97
N ASN A 260 -30.95 -6.96 10.65
CA ASN A 260 -31.86 -6.29 9.73
C ASN A 260 -31.72 -4.75 9.77
N ILE A 261 -30.53 -4.22 9.91
CA ILE A 261 -30.30 -2.76 9.91
C ILE A 261 -29.77 -2.29 8.58
N SER A 262 -30.10 -1.07 8.21
CA SER A 262 -29.52 -0.35 7.08
C SER A 262 -28.79 0.88 7.60
N VAL A 263 -27.49 0.99 7.33
CA VAL A 263 -26.60 2.06 7.79
C VAL A 263 -25.88 2.66 6.59
N GLN A 264 -25.93 4.00 6.45
CA GLN A 264 -25.15 4.67 5.40
C GLN A 264 -23.68 4.77 5.79
N LYS A 265 -23.38 5.16 7.04
CA LYS A 265 -22.01 5.34 7.55
C LYS A 265 -21.83 4.60 8.87
N LEU A 266 -20.98 3.59 8.86
CA LEU A 266 -20.57 2.90 10.09
C LEU A 266 -19.19 3.36 10.53
N TYR A 267 -19.11 4.03 11.68
CA TYR A 267 -17.85 4.39 12.34
C TYR A 267 -17.54 3.41 13.46
N PHE A 268 -16.31 2.90 13.49
CA PHE A 268 -15.81 2.15 14.62
C PHE A 268 -14.30 2.29 14.76
N PHE A 269 -13.77 1.89 15.90
CA PHE A 269 -12.34 2.01 16.18
C PHE A 269 -11.66 0.65 16.07
N ASP A 270 -10.43 0.63 15.61
CA ASP A 270 -9.62 -0.58 15.41
C ASP A 270 -9.21 -1.27 16.73
N SER A 271 -9.71 -0.77 17.86
CA SER A 271 -9.59 -1.38 19.19
C SER A 271 -10.58 -2.52 19.46
N ILE A 272 -11.55 -2.77 18.58
CA ILE A 272 -12.51 -3.88 18.70
C ILE A 272 -11.74 -5.19 18.55
N LYS A 273 -11.96 -6.12 19.49
CA LYS A 273 -11.26 -7.41 19.52
C LYS A 273 -12.07 -8.54 18.90
N ASN A 274 -13.39 -8.51 19.10
CA ASN A 274 -14.30 -9.53 18.61
C ASN A 274 -15.47 -8.85 17.90
N MET A 275 -15.52 -8.98 16.61
CA MET A 275 -16.57 -8.51 15.70
C MET A 275 -16.37 -9.23 14.35
N ASP A 276 -17.33 -10.00 13.95
CA ASP A 276 -17.34 -10.77 12.71
C ASP A 276 -18.64 -10.56 11.94
N ASP A 277 -18.77 -11.15 10.77
CA ASP A 277 -19.96 -10.99 9.93
C ASP A 277 -21.24 -11.46 10.61
N SER A 278 -21.16 -12.42 11.53
CA SER A 278 -22.32 -12.84 12.32
C SER A 278 -22.86 -11.75 13.26
N SER A 279 -22.05 -10.75 13.57
CA SER A 279 -22.46 -9.59 14.38
C SER A 279 -23.44 -8.67 13.63
N PHE A 280 -23.43 -8.70 12.28
CA PHE A 280 -24.23 -7.85 11.38
C PHE A 280 -25.15 -8.67 10.47
N GLN A 281 -26.00 -9.48 11.08
CA GLN A 281 -26.86 -10.40 10.36
C GLN A 281 -27.94 -9.66 9.52
N ASN A 282 -27.98 -9.92 8.20
CA ASN A 282 -28.91 -9.27 7.25
C ASN A 282 -28.80 -7.73 7.28
N CYS A 283 -27.61 -7.20 7.45
CA CYS A 283 -27.38 -5.75 7.47
C CYS A 283 -26.90 -5.25 6.11
N THR A 284 -27.24 -3.99 5.79
CA THR A 284 -26.68 -3.26 4.65
C THR A 284 -25.88 -2.09 5.19
N ILE A 285 -24.61 -2.03 4.86
CA ILE A 285 -23.69 -0.94 5.24
C ILE A 285 -23.14 -0.36 3.95
N THR A 286 -23.31 0.96 3.75
CA THR A 286 -22.87 1.59 2.50
C THR A 286 -21.40 2.00 2.59
N SER A 287 -20.97 2.64 3.68
CA SER A 287 -19.57 3.02 3.84
C SER A 287 -19.05 2.71 5.24
N LEU A 288 -17.75 2.37 5.30
CA LEU A 288 -17.06 1.93 6.50
C LEU A 288 -15.98 2.94 6.88
N HIS A 289 -16.03 3.45 8.11
CA HIS A 289 -15.09 4.44 8.62
C HIS A 289 -14.36 3.89 9.84
N ILE A 290 -13.19 3.27 9.61
CA ILE A 290 -12.35 2.79 10.71
C ILE A 290 -11.53 3.94 11.26
N GLN A 291 -11.43 4.01 12.59
CA GLN A 291 -10.68 5.02 13.32
C GLN A 291 -9.55 4.34 14.10
N ALA A 292 -8.31 4.76 13.90
CA ALA A 292 -7.17 4.19 14.61
C ALA A 292 -7.12 4.64 16.07
N VAL A 293 -6.75 3.73 16.96
CA VAL A 293 -6.38 4.01 18.36
C VAL A 293 -4.90 3.77 18.64
N GLN A 294 -4.16 3.28 17.67
CA GLN A 294 -2.72 2.98 17.76
C GLN A 294 -2.04 3.21 16.42
N ASP A 295 -0.70 3.26 16.41
CA ASP A 295 0.09 3.34 15.19
C ASP A 295 -0.08 2.08 14.34
N PRO A 296 0.01 2.19 13.00
CA PRO A 296 -0.17 1.06 12.11
C PRO A 296 0.94 0.02 12.30
N VAL A 297 0.52 -1.22 12.49
CA VAL A 297 1.43 -2.36 12.71
C VAL A 297 2.09 -2.80 11.40
N TYR A 298 1.38 -2.64 10.27
CA TYR A 298 1.86 -3.01 8.94
C TYR A 298 2.64 -1.88 8.24
N SER A 299 2.87 -0.72 8.90
CA SER A 299 3.68 0.35 8.33
C SER A 299 5.07 -0.14 7.90
N GLY A 300 5.50 0.22 6.69
CA GLY A 300 6.75 -0.22 6.08
C GLY A 300 6.77 -1.69 5.67
N SER A 301 5.63 -2.38 5.69
CA SER A 301 5.51 -3.73 5.16
C SER A 301 5.25 -3.75 3.65
N TYR A 302 5.32 -4.95 3.06
CA TYR A 302 4.95 -5.16 1.66
C TYR A 302 3.52 -4.69 1.34
N PHE A 303 2.58 -4.85 2.28
CA PHE A 303 1.20 -4.41 2.12
C PHE A 303 1.06 -2.89 2.13
N ASP A 304 1.77 -2.19 3.01
CA ASP A 304 1.73 -0.73 3.16
C ASP A 304 2.15 0.01 1.88
N THR A 305 2.90 -0.67 0.99
CA THR A 305 3.29 -0.09 -0.31
C THR A 305 2.09 0.28 -1.19
N PHE A 306 0.92 -0.34 -0.97
CA PHE A 306 -0.31 0.04 -1.67
C PHE A 306 -0.74 1.47 -1.29
N THR A 307 -0.70 1.81 -0.01
CA THR A 307 -1.03 3.16 0.46
C THR A 307 -0.06 4.20 -0.11
N ASP A 308 1.26 3.91 -0.13
CA ASP A 308 2.25 4.82 -0.73
C ASP A 308 2.02 5.04 -2.23
N LYS A 309 1.62 4.00 -2.96
CA LYS A 309 1.25 4.07 -4.38
C LYS A 309 -0.04 4.87 -4.59
N MET A 310 -1.02 4.71 -3.69
CA MET A 310 -2.24 5.53 -3.71
C MET A 310 -1.93 7.00 -3.46
N ASP A 311 -1.05 7.32 -2.49
CA ASP A 311 -0.62 8.71 -2.25
C ASP A 311 0.04 9.31 -3.50
N TYR A 312 0.91 8.54 -4.18
CA TYR A 312 1.52 8.98 -5.44
C TYR A 312 0.47 9.17 -6.54
N LEU A 313 -0.44 8.22 -6.73
CA LEU A 313 -1.54 8.32 -7.70
C LEU A 313 -2.41 9.57 -7.46
N MET A 314 -2.79 9.82 -6.20
CA MET A 314 -3.59 10.97 -5.81
C MET A 314 -2.87 12.30 -6.07
N SER A 315 -1.55 12.33 -5.91
CA SER A 315 -0.73 13.52 -6.22
C SER A 315 -0.71 13.90 -7.70
N LEU A 316 -1.04 12.95 -8.58
CA LEU A 316 -1.05 13.09 -10.04
C LEU A 316 -2.44 13.39 -10.64
N LYS A 317 -3.40 13.82 -9.83
CA LYS A 317 -4.81 14.01 -10.23
C LYS A 317 -5.01 14.89 -11.49
N ASP A 318 -4.12 15.87 -11.72
CA ASP A 318 -4.19 16.82 -12.84
C ASP A 318 -3.22 16.47 -13.99
N THR A 319 -2.67 15.26 -13.99
CA THR A 319 -1.66 14.79 -14.97
C THR A 319 -2.13 13.51 -15.62
N GLN A 320 -1.93 13.37 -16.93
CA GLN A 320 -2.19 12.10 -17.61
C GLN A 320 -1.26 11.00 -17.13
N LYS A 321 -1.81 9.79 -16.96
CA LYS A 321 -1.10 8.67 -16.33
C LYS A 321 -1.19 7.38 -17.17
N ILE A 322 -0.13 6.59 -17.12
CA ILE A 322 -0.16 5.16 -17.42
C ILE A 322 -0.17 4.42 -16.09
N ILE A 323 -1.28 3.77 -15.80
CA ILE A 323 -1.50 3.01 -14.57
C ILE A 323 -1.24 1.54 -14.87
N LEU A 324 -0.15 0.99 -14.33
CA LEU A 324 0.16 -0.44 -14.41
C LEU A 324 -0.60 -1.15 -13.29
N PHE A 325 -1.52 -2.04 -13.64
CA PHE A 325 -2.40 -2.69 -12.66
C PHE A 325 -2.33 -4.21 -12.79
N CYS A 326 -1.86 -4.87 -11.75
CA CYS A 326 -1.81 -6.31 -11.56
C CYS A 326 -1.31 -6.65 -10.16
N GLY A 327 -1.04 -7.92 -9.90
CA GLY A 327 -0.34 -8.43 -8.73
C GLY A 327 1.18 -8.13 -8.76
N SER A 328 1.95 -8.99 -8.10
CA SER A 328 3.40 -8.80 -7.94
C SER A 328 4.18 -8.79 -9.26
N SER A 329 3.69 -9.44 -10.30
CA SER A 329 4.35 -9.41 -11.62
C SER A 329 4.48 -8.00 -12.19
N ALA A 330 3.53 -7.10 -11.94
CA ALA A 330 3.65 -5.70 -12.35
C ALA A 330 4.76 -5.00 -11.56
N ARG A 331 4.80 -5.18 -10.23
CA ARG A 331 5.84 -4.60 -9.37
C ARG A 331 7.27 -5.03 -9.78
N PHE A 332 7.43 -6.31 -10.18
CA PHE A 332 8.71 -6.90 -10.55
C PHE A 332 8.96 -6.89 -12.06
N GLY A 333 8.00 -6.44 -12.87
CA GLY A 333 8.03 -6.57 -14.33
C GLY A 333 8.36 -5.31 -15.11
N TYR A 334 8.26 -4.13 -14.50
CA TYR A 334 8.39 -2.85 -15.20
C TYR A 334 9.52 -1.97 -14.66
N ASP A 335 10.04 -1.12 -15.54
CA ASP A 335 10.91 0.03 -15.24
C ASP A 335 10.12 1.30 -15.61
N SER A 336 9.34 1.81 -14.65
CA SER A 336 8.46 2.97 -14.87
C SER A 336 9.21 4.23 -15.33
N PRO A 337 10.41 4.57 -14.80
CA PRO A 337 11.23 5.65 -15.32
C PRO A 337 11.56 5.53 -16.82
N MET A 338 11.75 4.30 -17.31
CA MET A 338 12.03 4.05 -18.72
C MET A 338 10.78 4.27 -19.59
N MET A 339 9.61 3.86 -19.10
CA MET A 339 8.33 4.12 -19.76
C MET A 339 8.01 5.62 -19.80
N GLU A 340 8.20 6.33 -18.69
CA GLU A 340 7.97 7.78 -18.60
C GLU A 340 8.91 8.57 -19.53
N LYS A 341 10.13 8.09 -19.70
CA LYS A 341 11.07 8.67 -20.69
C LYS A 341 10.61 8.46 -22.13
N ALA A 342 9.97 7.32 -22.44
CA ALA A 342 9.43 7.04 -23.76
C ALA A 342 8.14 7.85 -24.02
N TYR A 343 7.32 8.08 -23.01
CA TYR A 343 6.05 8.80 -23.08
C TYR A 343 6.05 10.01 -22.12
N PRO A 344 6.75 11.11 -22.44
CA PRO A 344 6.99 12.22 -21.53
C PRO A 344 5.72 13.02 -21.14
N ASP A 345 4.64 12.86 -21.91
CA ASP A 345 3.35 13.47 -21.62
C ASP A 345 2.56 12.72 -20.53
N TYR A 346 3.00 11.52 -20.17
CA TYR A 346 2.40 10.69 -19.14
C TYR A 346 3.30 10.57 -17.90
N ARG A 347 2.67 10.43 -16.74
CA ARG A 347 3.31 9.89 -15.53
C ARG A 347 3.00 8.40 -15.43
N VAL A 348 3.90 7.62 -14.87
CA VAL A 348 3.68 6.18 -14.69
C VAL A 348 3.44 5.87 -13.23
N VAL A 349 2.41 5.07 -12.95
CA VAL A 349 2.10 4.59 -11.59
C VAL A 349 2.01 3.07 -11.63
N ASN A 350 2.88 2.40 -10.90
CA ASN A 350 2.88 0.94 -10.80
C ASN A 350 2.11 0.48 -9.56
N MET A 351 0.85 0.10 -9.76
CA MET A 351 -0.04 -0.37 -8.70
C MET A 351 0.10 -1.86 -8.38
N GLY A 352 1.11 -2.55 -8.95
CA GLY A 352 1.38 -3.95 -8.63
C GLY A 352 1.72 -4.17 -7.16
N VAL A 353 0.96 -5.03 -6.46
CA VAL A 353 1.14 -5.34 -5.05
C VAL A 353 1.14 -6.86 -4.83
N TYR A 354 0.33 -7.37 -3.96
CA TYR A 354 0.29 -8.77 -3.55
C TYR A 354 -0.77 -9.53 -4.32
N ALA A 355 -0.36 -10.54 -5.11
CA ALA A 355 -1.26 -11.29 -5.99
C ALA A 355 -2.31 -12.15 -5.26
N TYR A 356 -2.14 -12.39 -3.97
CA TYR A 356 -3.07 -13.20 -3.16
C TYR A 356 -4.08 -12.36 -2.37
N SER A 357 -4.27 -11.09 -2.73
CA SER A 357 -5.33 -10.24 -2.21
C SER A 357 -6.34 -9.96 -3.30
N ASN A 358 -7.61 -9.80 -2.91
CA ASN A 358 -8.66 -9.44 -3.84
C ASN A 358 -8.33 -8.13 -4.56
N MET A 359 -8.29 -8.17 -5.87
CA MET A 359 -7.94 -7.02 -6.71
C MET A 359 -9.12 -6.07 -6.94
N ARG A 360 -10.35 -6.52 -6.71
CA ARG A 360 -11.54 -5.71 -6.96
C ARG A 360 -11.60 -4.43 -6.11
N PRO A 361 -11.43 -4.45 -4.76
CA PRO A 361 -11.41 -3.23 -3.97
C PRO A 361 -10.22 -2.34 -4.29
N GLN A 362 -9.06 -2.91 -4.66
CA GLN A 362 -7.90 -2.15 -5.11
C GLN A 362 -8.22 -1.42 -6.43
N ALA A 363 -8.83 -2.10 -7.41
CA ALA A 363 -9.22 -1.51 -8.68
C ALA A 363 -10.27 -0.40 -8.52
N GLU A 364 -11.25 -0.60 -7.62
CA GLU A 364 -12.25 0.43 -7.31
C GLU A 364 -11.57 1.70 -6.80
N LEU A 365 -10.70 1.60 -5.80
CA LEU A 365 -9.96 2.73 -5.26
C LEU A 365 -9.09 3.43 -6.31
N VAL A 366 -8.31 2.67 -7.07
CA VAL A 366 -7.44 3.21 -8.14
C VAL A 366 -8.28 3.94 -9.18
N SER A 367 -9.42 3.37 -9.57
CA SER A 367 -10.31 3.96 -10.57
C SER A 367 -10.88 5.32 -10.14
N LEU A 368 -11.02 5.59 -8.83
CA LEU A 368 -11.52 6.89 -8.33
C LEU A 368 -10.61 8.05 -8.72
N TYR A 369 -9.32 7.79 -8.90
CA TYR A 369 -8.28 8.78 -9.23
C TYR A 369 -7.80 8.71 -10.68
N ALA A 370 -8.44 7.87 -11.49
CA ALA A 370 -8.25 7.82 -12.93
C ALA A 370 -9.21 8.78 -13.65
N THR A 371 -8.76 9.39 -14.73
CA THR A 371 -9.48 10.42 -15.49
C THR A 371 -9.41 10.16 -16.99
N GLY A 372 -10.30 10.79 -17.75
CA GLY A 372 -10.26 10.69 -19.22
C GLY A 372 -8.92 11.12 -19.79
N GLY A 373 -8.36 10.30 -20.68
CA GLY A 373 -7.03 10.46 -21.25
C GLY A 373 -5.94 9.65 -20.55
N ASP A 374 -6.21 9.09 -19.34
CA ASP A 374 -5.32 8.11 -18.72
C ASP A 374 -5.36 6.78 -19.47
N VAL A 375 -4.35 5.97 -19.24
CA VAL A 375 -4.22 4.60 -19.75
C VAL A 375 -4.14 3.62 -18.59
N LEU A 376 -5.04 2.66 -18.54
CA LEU A 376 -4.89 1.47 -17.72
C LEU A 376 -4.15 0.42 -18.54
N LEU A 377 -2.99 -0.04 -18.09
CA LEU A 377 -2.29 -1.20 -18.63
C LEU A 377 -2.41 -2.35 -17.64
N SER A 378 -3.36 -3.24 -17.89
CA SER A 378 -3.59 -4.44 -17.09
C SER A 378 -2.72 -5.59 -17.57
N SER A 379 -2.06 -6.28 -16.66
CA SER A 379 -1.21 -7.43 -16.96
C SER A 379 -1.39 -8.56 -15.94
N PRO A 380 -2.61 -9.15 -15.83
CA PRO A 380 -2.87 -10.19 -14.85
C PRO A 380 -2.02 -11.45 -15.10
N GLU A 381 -1.63 -12.10 -14.02
CA GLU A 381 -1.01 -13.42 -14.09
C GLU A 381 -2.08 -14.44 -14.48
N LEU A 382 -1.94 -15.07 -15.63
CA LEU A 382 -2.91 -16.06 -16.14
C LEU A 382 -2.76 -17.39 -15.38
N ASP A 383 -2.83 -17.35 -14.06
CA ASP A 383 -2.98 -18.54 -13.23
C ASP A 383 -4.36 -18.53 -12.53
N ALA A 384 -4.81 -19.72 -12.14
CA ALA A 384 -6.16 -19.89 -11.60
C ALA A 384 -6.41 -19.06 -10.32
N ILE A 385 -5.35 -18.70 -9.57
CA ILE A 385 -5.47 -17.96 -8.33
C ILE A 385 -5.70 -16.46 -8.62
N ASP A 386 -4.89 -15.89 -9.49
CA ASP A 386 -4.96 -14.47 -9.84
C ASP A 386 -6.31 -14.11 -10.49
N MET A 387 -6.77 -14.97 -11.40
CA MET A 387 -8.09 -14.81 -12.03
C MET A 387 -9.24 -14.88 -11.01
N GLN A 388 -9.15 -15.77 -10.04
CA GLN A 388 -10.15 -15.89 -8.97
C GLN A 388 -10.22 -14.63 -8.10
N PHE A 389 -9.09 -14.00 -7.78
CA PHE A 389 -9.07 -12.76 -6.97
C PHE A 389 -9.68 -11.55 -7.70
N CYS A 390 -9.67 -11.52 -9.01
CA CYS A 390 -10.40 -10.50 -9.78
C CYS A 390 -11.92 -10.70 -9.71
N ALA A 391 -12.38 -11.93 -9.61
CA ALA A 391 -13.80 -12.29 -9.58
C ALA A 391 -14.45 -12.18 -8.18
N SER A 392 -13.65 -12.28 -7.11
CA SER A 392 -14.17 -12.30 -5.74
C SER A 392 -14.76 -10.95 -5.31
N THR A 393 -15.89 -11.02 -4.62
CA THR A 393 -16.49 -9.88 -3.91
C THR A 393 -16.15 -9.85 -2.42
N ASP A 394 -15.42 -10.83 -1.91
CA ASP A 394 -14.99 -10.85 -0.50
C ASP A 394 -13.92 -9.79 -0.26
N LEU A 395 -14.01 -9.04 0.83
CA LEU A 395 -12.83 -8.41 1.40
C LEU A 395 -11.97 -9.46 2.08
N ASP A 396 -10.67 -9.22 2.12
CA ASP A 396 -9.71 -10.12 2.73
C ASP A 396 -8.81 -9.40 3.76
N ARG A 397 -8.14 -10.18 4.58
CA ARG A 397 -7.20 -9.67 5.58
C ARG A 397 -6.13 -8.81 4.97
N GLU A 398 -5.60 -9.21 3.83
CA GLU A 398 -4.51 -8.56 3.11
C GLU A 398 -4.89 -7.14 2.70
N PHE A 399 -6.13 -6.93 2.26
CA PHE A 399 -6.64 -5.61 1.92
C PHE A 399 -6.66 -4.68 3.15
N PHE A 400 -7.10 -5.15 4.33
CA PHE A 400 -7.02 -4.37 5.56
C PHE A 400 -5.58 -4.06 5.96
N CYS A 401 -4.63 -4.99 5.75
CA CYS A 401 -3.20 -4.71 5.94
C CYS A 401 -2.67 -3.63 5.00
N MET A 402 -3.19 -3.54 3.76
CA MET A 402 -2.81 -2.53 2.77
C MET A 402 -3.27 -1.13 3.15
N VAL A 403 -4.44 -0.99 3.77
CA VAL A 403 -5.05 0.31 4.08
C VAL A 403 -4.89 0.74 5.54
N GLU A 404 -4.19 -0.04 6.37
CA GLU A 404 -4.00 0.27 7.80
C GLU A 404 -3.39 1.65 8.04
N SER A 405 -2.46 2.09 7.19
CA SER A 405 -1.84 3.42 7.31
C SER A 405 -2.67 4.54 6.68
N ASN A 406 -3.83 4.22 6.08
CA ASN A 406 -4.78 5.20 5.55
C ASN A 406 -6.19 4.61 5.47
N TYR A 407 -6.87 4.53 6.61
CA TYR A 407 -8.23 3.98 6.68
C TYR A 407 -9.27 4.78 5.87
N ASP A 408 -9.00 6.04 5.51
CA ASP A 408 -9.92 6.82 4.67
C ASP A 408 -10.08 6.23 3.25
N LEU A 409 -9.11 5.44 2.78
CA LEU A 409 -9.25 4.69 1.53
C LEU A 409 -10.44 3.72 1.61
N LEU A 410 -10.59 3.01 2.74
CA LEU A 410 -11.71 2.08 2.93
C LEU A 410 -13.07 2.79 2.90
N SER A 411 -13.14 4.03 3.40
CA SER A 411 -14.39 4.80 3.43
C SER A 411 -14.89 5.23 2.04
N GLN A 412 -14.05 5.10 1.01
CA GLN A 412 -14.37 5.44 -0.36
C GLN A 412 -14.99 4.27 -1.14
N LEU A 413 -14.95 3.05 -0.59
CA LEU A 413 -15.58 1.89 -1.21
C LEU A 413 -17.09 1.90 -0.96
N ASP A 414 -17.86 1.43 -1.95
CA ASP A 414 -19.26 1.04 -1.74
C ASP A 414 -19.32 -0.36 -1.12
N CYS A 415 -19.41 -0.41 0.22
CA CYS A 415 -19.40 -1.67 0.96
C CYS A 415 -20.59 -2.59 0.64
N THR A 416 -21.66 -2.09 -0.03
CA THR A 416 -22.77 -2.96 -0.47
C THR A 416 -22.37 -3.94 -1.57
N GLY A 417 -21.27 -3.68 -2.26
CA GLY A 417 -20.69 -4.55 -3.27
C GLY A 417 -19.78 -5.66 -2.73
N TYR A 418 -19.56 -5.70 -1.40
CA TYR A 418 -18.61 -6.61 -0.77
C TYR A 418 -19.24 -7.51 0.27
N THR A 419 -18.60 -8.67 0.47
CA THR A 419 -18.92 -9.67 1.49
C THR A 419 -17.68 -9.95 2.35
N ASN A 420 -17.83 -10.75 3.41
CA ASN A 420 -16.75 -11.14 4.32
C ASN A 420 -16.02 -9.95 5.00
N ILE A 421 -16.71 -8.83 5.20
CA ILE A 421 -16.10 -7.56 5.64
C ILE A 421 -15.54 -7.68 7.06
N PHE A 422 -16.36 -8.14 8.01
CA PHE A 422 -16.00 -8.15 9.42
C PHE A 422 -15.19 -9.39 9.80
N ASP A 423 -15.35 -10.51 9.09
CA ASP A 423 -14.49 -11.69 9.25
C ASP A 423 -13.06 -11.35 8.81
N ALA A 424 -12.89 -10.68 7.67
CA ALA A 424 -11.59 -10.21 7.21
C ALA A 424 -10.96 -9.18 8.17
N PHE A 425 -11.75 -8.25 8.71
CA PHE A 425 -11.30 -7.32 9.73
C PHE A 425 -10.86 -8.03 11.01
N GLN A 426 -11.59 -9.06 11.43
CA GLN A 426 -11.25 -9.88 12.61
C GLN A 426 -9.92 -10.63 12.40
N GLU A 427 -9.72 -11.20 11.21
CA GLU A 427 -8.46 -11.87 10.85
C GLU A 427 -7.29 -10.87 10.83
N PHE A 428 -7.50 -9.68 10.27
CA PHE A 428 -6.53 -8.59 10.29
C PHE A 428 -6.14 -8.23 11.74
N ASN A 429 -7.11 -7.99 12.64
CA ASN A 429 -6.84 -7.70 14.03
C ASN A 429 -6.08 -8.83 14.74
N ASN A 430 -6.40 -10.07 14.45
CA ASN A 430 -5.68 -11.22 14.99
C ASN A 430 -4.22 -11.25 14.50
N SER A 431 -3.98 -10.92 13.22
CA SER A 431 -2.63 -10.88 12.66
C SER A 431 -1.77 -9.76 13.26
N ARG A 432 -2.38 -8.59 13.53
CA ARG A 432 -1.72 -7.49 14.27
C ARG A 432 -1.25 -7.94 15.65
N GLN A 433 -2.09 -8.63 16.39
CA GLN A 433 -1.76 -9.12 17.75
C GLN A 433 -0.63 -10.14 17.72
N ARG A 434 -0.56 -11.01 16.71
CA ARG A 434 0.53 -11.97 16.50
C ARG A 434 1.81 -11.33 15.95
N MET A 435 1.78 -10.03 15.66
CA MET A 435 2.91 -9.28 15.08
C MET A 435 3.42 -9.88 13.77
N GLU A 436 2.53 -10.42 12.95
CA GLU A 436 2.87 -11.04 11.65
C GLU A 436 3.48 -10.05 10.66
N ALA A 437 3.22 -8.76 10.83
CA ALA A 437 3.80 -7.69 10.02
C ALA A 437 5.34 -7.75 9.91
N ARG A 438 6.02 -8.27 10.92
CA ARG A 438 7.49 -8.43 10.90
C ARG A 438 7.98 -9.36 9.79
N SER A 439 7.14 -10.30 9.36
CA SER A 439 7.45 -11.24 8.27
C SER A 439 7.33 -10.60 6.89
N TYR A 440 6.69 -9.43 6.79
CA TYR A 440 6.39 -8.74 5.54
C TYR A 440 7.14 -7.40 5.39
N GLN A 441 8.21 -7.17 6.16
CA GLN A 441 8.99 -5.94 6.05
C GLN A 441 9.56 -5.75 4.64
N ASP A 442 9.29 -4.60 4.03
CA ASP A 442 9.67 -4.27 2.66
C ASP A 442 10.88 -3.33 2.62
N SER A 443 11.90 -3.69 3.36
CA SER A 443 13.16 -2.96 3.40
C SER A 443 14.34 -3.92 3.32
N ALA A 444 15.39 -3.50 2.61
CA ALA A 444 16.65 -4.22 2.53
C ALA A 444 17.69 -3.56 3.43
N SER A 445 18.44 -4.36 4.17
CA SER A 445 19.56 -3.83 4.95
C SER A 445 20.81 -3.70 4.09
N TYR A 446 21.54 -2.60 4.28
CA TYR A 446 22.86 -2.38 3.73
C TYR A 446 23.77 -1.78 4.80
N TYR A 447 25.07 -1.76 4.53
CA TYR A 447 26.02 -1.09 5.42
C TYR A 447 26.52 0.18 4.74
N ASP A 448 26.50 1.30 5.45
CA ASP A 448 27.03 2.57 4.97
C ASP A 448 28.57 2.57 4.94
N GLU A 449 29.17 3.68 4.55
CA GLU A 449 30.62 3.86 4.45
C GLU A 449 31.36 3.71 5.81
N ASN A 450 30.65 3.89 6.93
CA ASN A 450 31.15 3.74 8.29
C ASN A 450 30.91 2.33 8.84
N GLY A 451 30.33 1.41 8.04
CA GLY A 451 30.00 0.06 8.45
C GLY A 451 28.76 -0.03 9.36
N VAL A 452 27.94 1.02 9.43
CA VAL A 452 26.69 1.03 10.20
C VAL A 452 25.57 0.46 9.34
N ARG A 453 24.79 -0.47 9.91
CA ARG A 453 23.64 -1.08 9.23
C ARG A 453 22.52 -0.05 9.05
N GLN A 454 22.10 0.12 7.82
CA GLN A 454 21.01 0.97 7.39
C GLN A 454 19.90 0.14 6.73
N LEU A 455 18.71 0.73 6.58
CA LEU A 455 17.60 0.17 5.83
C LEU A 455 17.31 1.04 4.62
N ALA A 456 16.96 0.41 3.51
CA ALA A 456 16.52 1.07 2.28
C ALA A 456 15.19 0.48 1.83
N PRO A 457 14.28 1.28 1.25
CA PRO A 457 13.08 0.75 0.62
C PRO A 457 13.47 -0.18 -0.52
N THR A 458 12.62 -1.16 -0.78
CA THR A 458 12.81 -2.11 -1.90
C THR A 458 12.15 -1.62 -3.18
N TYR A 459 11.39 -0.54 -3.14
CA TYR A 459 10.67 0.06 -4.25
C TYR A 459 10.95 1.56 -4.38
N ASN A 460 10.68 2.11 -5.56
CA ASN A 460 10.83 3.52 -5.87
C ASN A 460 9.49 4.28 -5.76
N LEU A 461 9.51 5.58 -6.03
CA LEU A 461 8.33 6.45 -6.03
C LEU A 461 7.21 5.94 -6.96
N TYR A 462 7.55 5.33 -8.08
CA TYR A 462 6.58 4.78 -9.05
C TYR A 462 5.91 3.48 -8.56
N GLY A 463 6.51 2.79 -7.59
CA GLY A 463 6.07 1.50 -7.08
C GLY A 463 6.82 0.29 -7.64
N ASP A 464 7.87 0.49 -8.46
CA ASP A 464 8.68 -0.60 -8.99
C ASP A 464 9.63 -1.16 -7.94
N TYR A 465 9.85 -2.47 -7.97
CA TYR A 465 10.89 -3.10 -7.17
C TYR A 465 12.28 -2.77 -7.70
N ILE A 466 13.16 -2.24 -6.85
CA ILE A 466 14.43 -1.64 -7.28
C ILE A 466 15.69 -2.44 -6.94
N LEU A 467 15.63 -3.43 -6.07
CA LEU A 467 16.82 -4.19 -5.72
C LEU A 467 17.35 -4.96 -6.94
N TYR A 468 18.67 -5.15 -6.98
CA TYR A 468 19.28 -5.99 -8.01
C TYR A 468 18.81 -7.44 -7.89
N ARG A 469 18.37 -7.99 -9.00
CA ARG A 469 17.91 -9.37 -9.15
C ARG A 469 18.80 -10.06 -10.22
N PRO A 470 19.60 -11.05 -9.82
CA PRO A 470 20.45 -11.78 -10.76
C PRO A 470 19.59 -12.59 -11.75
N ASP A 471 20.16 -12.83 -12.91
CA ASP A 471 19.59 -13.76 -13.89
C ASP A 471 19.64 -15.20 -13.36
N ASN A 472 18.67 -16.01 -13.75
CA ASN A 472 18.61 -17.45 -13.46
C ASN A 472 19.53 -18.24 -14.40
N THR A 473 20.82 -18.14 -14.18
CA THR A 473 21.85 -18.76 -15.06
C THR A 473 21.76 -20.29 -15.11
N ASP A 474 21.13 -20.91 -14.14
CA ASP A 474 20.89 -22.36 -14.13
C ASP A 474 19.70 -22.76 -14.99
N GLY A 475 18.86 -21.81 -15.42
CA GLY A 475 17.67 -22.03 -16.25
C GLY A 475 16.62 -22.92 -15.60
N LYS A 476 16.55 -22.92 -14.26
CA LYS A 476 15.61 -23.78 -13.51
C LYS A 476 14.25 -23.11 -13.38
N SER A 477 13.16 -23.92 -13.41
CA SER A 477 11.87 -23.49 -12.91
C SER A 477 11.94 -23.35 -11.39
N PHE A 478 11.30 -22.30 -10.86
CA PHE A 478 11.15 -22.12 -9.42
C PHE A 478 10.06 -23.04 -8.83
N GLY A 479 9.34 -23.77 -9.69
CA GLY A 479 8.58 -24.99 -9.35
C GLY A 479 7.31 -24.77 -8.53
N ILE A 480 6.89 -23.53 -8.29
CA ILE A 480 5.84 -23.26 -7.31
C ILE A 480 4.43 -23.39 -7.92
N LYS A 481 4.23 -23.01 -9.19
CA LYS A 481 2.93 -23.13 -9.88
C LYS A 481 3.12 -23.23 -11.39
N ARG A 482 2.44 -24.19 -12.01
CA ARG A 482 2.35 -24.26 -13.46
C ARG A 482 1.16 -23.41 -13.91
N ALA A 483 1.40 -22.52 -14.85
CA ALA A 483 0.35 -21.77 -15.51
C ALA A 483 -0.26 -22.61 -16.64
N TYR A 484 -1.59 -22.51 -16.78
CA TYR A 484 -2.35 -23.27 -17.76
C TYR A 484 -2.80 -22.35 -18.88
N TYR A 485 -2.02 -22.31 -19.96
CA TYR A 485 -2.35 -21.53 -21.14
C TYR A 485 -3.33 -22.31 -22.05
N SER A 486 -4.57 -22.39 -21.56
CA SER A 486 -5.66 -23.07 -22.27
C SER A 486 -7.03 -22.48 -21.86
N PRO A 487 -7.98 -22.37 -22.80
CA PRO A 487 -9.35 -21.91 -22.51
C PRO A 487 -10.05 -22.69 -21.40
N ASN A 488 -9.67 -23.95 -21.18
CA ASN A 488 -10.30 -24.82 -20.18
C ASN A 488 -10.10 -24.36 -18.72
N TYR A 489 -9.15 -23.46 -18.48
CA TYR A 489 -8.81 -22.97 -17.14
C TYR A 489 -9.31 -21.54 -16.88
N VAL A 490 -10.01 -20.94 -17.85
CA VAL A 490 -10.67 -19.64 -17.71
C VAL A 490 -12.18 -19.88 -17.70
N ASN A 491 -12.85 -19.49 -16.65
CA ASN A 491 -14.30 -19.60 -16.55
C ASN A 491 -14.97 -18.22 -16.73
N GLN A 492 -16.29 -18.20 -16.86
CA GLN A 492 -17.03 -16.97 -17.08
C GLN A 492 -16.92 -15.98 -15.92
N ASN A 493 -16.86 -16.45 -14.66
CA ASN A 493 -16.70 -15.54 -13.51
C ASN A 493 -15.34 -14.81 -13.54
N ASP A 494 -14.28 -15.47 -14.02
CA ASP A 494 -12.96 -14.84 -14.16
C ASP A 494 -13.01 -13.70 -15.19
N LEU A 495 -13.66 -13.95 -16.34
CA LEU A 495 -13.85 -12.94 -17.40
C LEU A 495 -14.73 -11.79 -16.90
N ASP A 496 -15.82 -12.09 -16.21
CA ASP A 496 -16.74 -11.10 -15.64
C ASP A 496 -16.02 -10.25 -14.58
N GLY A 497 -15.15 -10.85 -13.76
CA GLY A 497 -14.34 -10.15 -12.76
C GLY A 497 -13.35 -9.18 -13.39
N LEU A 498 -12.62 -9.61 -14.43
CA LEU A 498 -11.71 -8.73 -15.18
C LEU A 498 -12.49 -7.61 -15.88
N ASN A 499 -13.60 -7.94 -16.53
CA ASN A 499 -14.42 -6.96 -17.23
C ASN A 499 -15.03 -5.93 -16.28
N TRP A 500 -15.42 -6.34 -15.06
CA TRP A 500 -15.84 -5.39 -14.03
C TRP A 500 -14.75 -4.34 -13.74
N VAL A 501 -13.50 -4.78 -13.60
CA VAL A 501 -12.36 -3.86 -13.42
C VAL A 501 -12.22 -2.94 -14.63
N TYR A 502 -12.24 -3.47 -15.84
CA TYR A 502 -12.04 -2.69 -17.06
C TYR A 502 -13.16 -1.67 -17.28
N ASP A 503 -14.41 -2.05 -17.04
CA ASP A 503 -15.58 -1.18 -17.15
C ASP A 503 -15.52 -0.02 -16.14
N ALA A 504 -15.01 -0.26 -14.92
CA ALA A 504 -14.86 0.79 -13.92
C ALA A 504 -13.93 1.93 -14.38
N PHE A 505 -12.87 1.60 -15.13
CA PHE A 505 -11.97 2.59 -15.74
C PHE A 505 -12.55 3.17 -17.05
N ALA A 506 -13.10 2.34 -17.93
CA ALA A 506 -13.65 2.76 -19.21
C ALA A 506 -14.79 3.79 -19.05
N GLN A 507 -15.64 3.65 -18.02
CA GLN A 507 -16.71 4.59 -17.69
C GLN A 507 -16.19 6.00 -17.37
N LYS A 508 -14.91 6.14 -17.00
CA LYS A 508 -14.25 7.43 -16.74
C LYS A 508 -13.51 7.99 -17.95
N GLY A 509 -13.60 7.32 -19.11
CA GLY A 509 -12.90 7.69 -20.33
C GLY A 509 -11.42 7.31 -20.34
N VAL A 510 -11.01 6.37 -19.49
CA VAL A 510 -9.66 5.78 -19.48
C VAL A 510 -9.52 4.81 -20.65
N THR A 511 -8.38 4.84 -21.34
CA THR A 511 -8.04 3.83 -22.36
C THR A 511 -7.61 2.55 -21.67
N VAL A 512 -8.38 1.47 -21.84
CA VAL A 512 -8.15 0.19 -21.16
C VAL A 512 -7.39 -0.74 -22.10
N LEU A 513 -6.15 -1.07 -21.71
CA LEU A 513 -5.23 -1.94 -22.45
C LEU A 513 -4.90 -3.18 -21.60
N PHE A 514 -4.69 -4.28 -22.30
CA PHE A 514 -4.24 -5.53 -21.71
C PHE A 514 -2.94 -5.96 -22.35
N THR A 515 -1.98 -6.42 -21.54
CA THR A 515 -0.79 -7.12 -22.00
C THR A 515 -0.60 -8.39 -21.17
N TYR A 516 -0.04 -9.43 -21.77
CA TYR A 516 0.24 -10.66 -21.04
C TYR A 516 1.41 -10.46 -20.08
N SER A 517 1.23 -10.86 -18.82
CA SER A 517 2.30 -10.91 -17.81
C SER A 517 3.44 -11.82 -18.25
N PRO A 518 4.71 -11.45 -17.98
CA PRO A 518 5.85 -12.31 -18.28
C PRO A 518 5.77 -13.62 -17.47
N ARG A 519 6.01 -14.74 -18.17
CA ARG A 519 6.03 -16.08 -17.60
C ARG A 519 7.24 -16.84 -18.12
N SER A 520 7.93 -17.57 -17.24
CA SER A 520 9.00 -18.48 -17.64
C SER A 520 8.46 -19.56 -18.58
N SER A 521 9.04 -19.68 -19.77
CA SER A 521 8.56 -20.62 -20.81
C SER A 521 8.58 -22.09 -20.38
N ILE A 522 9.32 -22.44 -19.33
CA ILE A 522 9.38 -23.79 -18.78
C ILE A 522 8.40 -24.03 -17.61
N SER A 523 7.64 -23.01 -17.20
CA SER A 523 6.71 -23.10 -16.08
C SER A 523 5.26 -23.31 -16.49
N ILE A 524 4.97 -23.32 -17.80
CA ILE A 524 3.63 -23.64 -18.30
C ILE A 524 3.36 -25.15 -18.20
N SER A 525 2.10 -25.51 -18.05
CA SER A 525 1.67 -26.91 -17.94
C SER A 525 1.91 -27.68 -19.26
N ASP A 526 2.04 -28.99 -19.16
CA ASP A 526 2.19 -29.87 -20.34
C ASP A 526 0.96 -29.83 -21.27
N ASP A 527 -0.19 -29.38 -20.76
CA ASP A 527 -1.43 -29.20 -21.53
C ASP A 527 -1.44 -27.90 -22.35
N SER A 528 -0.48 -27.00 -22.10
CA SER A 528 -0.32 -25.74 -22.81
C SER A 528 0.42 -25.98 -24.14
N THR A 529 -0.31 -26.49 -25.13
CA THR A 529 0.20 -26.68 -26.49
C THR A 529 0.12 -25.39 -27.29
N PRO A 530 0.84 -25.24 -28.41
CA PRO A 530 0.72 -24.06 -29.29
C PRO A 530 -0.74 -23.74 -29.66
N ASP A 531 -1.55 -24.79 -29.94
CA ASP A 531 -2.96 -24.61 -30.32
C ASP A 531 -3.81 -24.12 -29.14
N THR A 532 -3.59 -24.63 -27.91
CA THR A 532 -4.35 -24.18 -26.73
C THR A 532 -3.93 -22.78 -26.29
N ILE A 533 -2.66 -22.40 -26.48
CA ILE A 533 -2.17 -21.04 -26.22
C ILE A 533 -2.85 -20.04 -27.15
N LEU A 534 -2.92 -20.33 -28.46
CA LEU A 534 -3.62 -19.47 -29.41
C LEU A 534 -5.13 -19.42 -29.16
N ALA A 535 -5.74 -20.56 -28.83
CA ALA A 535 -7.16 -20.59 -28.47
C ALA A 535 -7.48 -19.79 -27.19
N LEU A 536 -6.54 -19.69 -26.24
CA LEU A 536 -6.68 -18.81 -25.09
C LEU A 536 -6.58 -17.33 -25.50
N ASP A 537 -5.63 -16.97 -26.38
CA ASP A 537 -5.52 -15.60 -26.91
C ASP A 537 -6.83 -15.18 -27.61
N ASP A 538 -7.37 -16.05 -28.47
CA ASP A 538 -8.66 -15.82 -29.15
C ASP A 538 -9.80 -15.64 -28.14
N LEU A 539 -9.91 -16.54 -27.15
CA LEU A 539 -10.93 -16.42 -26.08
C LEU A 539 -10.87 -15.07 -25.37
N LEU A 540 -9.67 -14.65 -24.96
CA LEU A 540 -9.50 -13.39 -24.23
C LEU A 540 -9.80 -12.17 -25.12
N ARG A 541 -9.37 -12.18 -26.41
CA ARG A 541 -9.67 -11.11 -27.36
C ARG A 541 -11.15 -10.96 -27.64
N ASP A 542 -11.89 -12.06 -27.67
CA ASP A 542 -13.32 -12.07 -27.96
C ASP A 542 -14.18 -11.66 -26.74
N ASN A 543 -13.68 -11.80 -25.53
CA ASN A 543 -14.48 -11.66 -24.30
C ASN A 543 -14.02 -10.55 -23.34
N LEU A 544 -12.79 -10.03 -23.42
CA LEU A 544 -12.34 -8.96 -22.54
C LEU A 544 -12.74 -7.58 -23.05
N HIS A 545 -13.17 -6.71 -22.15
CA HIS A 545 -13.48 -5.30 -22.39
C HIS A 545 -12.20 -4.43 -22.39
N ALA A 546 -11.09 -4.98 -22.89
CA ALA A 546 -9.80 -4.32 -22.98
C ALA A 546 -9.16 -4.61 -24.35
N THR A 547 -8.37 -3.67 -24.86
CA THR A 547 -7.60 -3.91 -26.09
C THR A 547 -6.34 -4.68 -25.73
N ILE A 548 -6.20 -5.92 -26.23
CA ILE A 548 -5.00 -6.72 -26.04
C ILE A 548 -3.92 -6.25 -27.03
N ILE A 549 -2.82 -5.71 -26.50
CA ILE A 549 -1.79 -5.03 -27.29
C ILE A 549 -0.58 -5.92 -27.62
N SER A 550 -0.42 -7.04 -26.95
CA SER A 550 0.73 -7.93 -27.13
C SER A 550 0.33 -9.30 -27.68
N PRO A 551 1.19 -10.00 -28.43
CA PRO A 551 1.02 -11.42 -28.70
C PRO A 551 1.21 -12.25 -27.42
N ILE A 552 0.36 -13.26 -27.20
CA ILE A 552 0.47 -14.13 -26.02
C ILE A 552 1.84 -14.83 -25.91
N ASN A 553 2.40 -15.24 -27.04
CA ASN A 553 3.71 -15.92 -27.08
C ASN A 553 4.87 -15.05 -26.60
N ASP A 554 4.76 -13.72 -26.67
CA ASP A 554 5.82 -12.80 -26.22
C ASP A 554 5.90 -12.73 -24.67
N SER A 555 4.86 -13.19 -23.97
CA SER A 555 4.88 -13.35 -22.51
C SER A 555 5.74 -14.54 -22.07
N LEU A 556 5.93 -15.56 -22.93
CA LEU A 556 6.71 -16.76 -22.62
C LEU A 556 8.19 -16.48 -22.82
N MET A 557 8.84 -15.98 -21.78
CA MET A 557 10.24 -15.55 -21.82
C MET A 557 11.20 -16.70 -21.45
N ASP A 558 12.47 -16.55 -21.86
CA ASP A 558 13.55 -17.47 -21.47
C ASP A 558 13.67 -17.53 -19.95
N PRO A 559 13.76 -18.72 -19.33
CA PRO A 559 13.95 -18.90 -17.88
C PRO A 559 15.11 -18.10 -17.30
N LEU A 560 16.12 -17.78 -18.09
CA LEU A 560 17.26 -16.94 -17.71
C LEU A 560 16.80 -15.60 -17.08
N TYR A 561 15.72 -15.01 -17.58
CA TYR A 561 15.26 -13.68 -17.20
C TYR A 561 14.35 -13.63 -15.97
N PHE A 562 14.29 -14.71 -15.19
CA PHE A 562 13.51 -14.76 -13.95
C PHE A 562 14.42 -14.80 -12.71
N TYR A 563 13.86 -14.46 -11.55
CA TYR A 563 14.65 -14.25 -10.32
C TYR A 563 14.36 -15.28 -9.23
N ASP A 564 13.16 -15.23 -8.62
CA ASP A 564 12.76 -16.03 -7.46
C ASP A 564 11.45 -16.78 -7.66
N THR A 565 10.71 -16.40 -8.69
CA THR A 565 9.50 -17.08 -9.14
C THR A 565 9.48 -17.17 -10.67
N ASP A 566 8.54 -17.92 -11.21
CA ASP A 566 8.36 -18.02 -12.66
C ASP A 566 7.63 -16.80 -13.28
N ASN A 567 7.35 -15.76 -12.47
CA ASN A 567 6.68 -14.50 -12.87
C ASN A 567 7.53 -13.26 -12.57
N HIS A 568 8.46 -13.32 -11.61
CA HIS A 568 9.25 -12.17 -11.23
C HIS A 568 10.52 -12.08 -12.08
N LEU A 569 10.63 -11.02 -12.84
CA LEU A 569 11.76 -10.83 -13.75
C LEU A 569 13.04 -10.46 -13.00
N SER A 570 14.18 -10.95 -13.52
CA SER A 570 15.51 -10.45 -13.17
C SER A 570 15.66 -8.99 -13.60
N THR A 571 16.71 -8.32 -13.15
CA THR A 571 16.98 -6.93 -13.56
C THR A 571 17.12 -6.79 -15.09
N ASN A 572 17.72 -7.77 -15.77
CA ASN A 572 17.83 -7.77 -17.22
C ASN A 572 16.48 -8.10 -17.89
N GLY A 573 15.73 -9.03 -17.31
CA GLY A 573 14.38 -9.39 -17.78
C GLY A 573 13.44 -8.19 -17.78
N VAL A 574 13.47 -7.37 -16.73
CA VAL A 574 12.67 -6.12 -16.66
C VAL A 574 12.97 -5.18 -17.83
N GLN A 575 14.25 -4.99 -18.17
CA GLN A 575 14.64 -4.10 -19.27
C GLN A 575 14.09 -4.61 -20.62
N ILE A 576 14.17 -5.92 -20.84
CA ILE A 576 13.68 -6.55 -22.08
C ILE A 576 12.16 -6.43 -22.15
N HIS A 577 11.45 -6.76 -21.06
CA HIS A 577 9.99 -6.72 -21.02
C HIS A 577 9.48 -5.29 -21.20
N THR A 578 10.04 -4.32 -20.45
CA THR A 578 9.62 -2.92 -20.54
C THR A 578 9.82 -2.35 -21.94
N ASN A 579 10.93 -2.65 -22.62
CA ASN A 579 11.15 -2.22 -24.01
C ASN A 579 10.06 -2.76 -24.95
N ARG A 580 9.70 -4.05 -24.84
CA ARG A 580 8.62 -4.64 -25.65
C ARG A 580 7.29 -3.94 -25.41
N VAL A 581 6.95 -3.68 -24.13
CA VAL A 581 5.71 -2.99 -23.79
C VAL A 581 5.69 -1.56 -24.33
N ILE A 582 6.81 -0.84 -24.30
CA ILE A 582 6.95 0.47 -24.95
C ILE A 582 6.66 0.37 -26.45
N GLU A 583 7.23 -0.63 -27.15
CA GLU A 583 6.98 -0.85 -28.58
C GLU A 583 5.49 -1.12 -28.86
N TYR A 584 4.79 -1.91 -28.03
CA TYR A 584 3.36 -2.17 -28.20
C TYR A 584 2.51 -0.91 -27.99
N LEU A 585 2.84 -0.12 -26.98
CA LEU A 585 2.13 1.14 -26.69
C LEU A 585 2.32 2.18 -27.77
N GLN A 586 3.43 2.15 -28.52
CA GLN A 586 3.75 3.14 -29.54
C GLN A 586 2.67 3.23 -30.64
N SER A 587 2.11 2.11 -31.05
CA SER A 587 1.03 2.08 -32.06
C SER A 587 -0.30 2.69 -31.57
N ILE A 588 -0.44 2.93 -30.27
CA ILE A 588 -1.67 3.40 -29.63
C ILE A 588 -1.53 4.84 -29.14
N LEU A 589 -0.39 5.17 -28.53
CA LEU A 589 -0.15 6.47 -27.89
C LEU A 589 0.51 7.48 -28.84
N ASP A 590 1.23 7.00 -29.90
CA ASP A 590 1.85 7.82 -30.96
C ASP A 590 1.33 7.37 -32.34
N PRO A 591 0.03 7.48 -32.67
CA PRO A 591 -0.55 7.00 -33.93
C PRO A 591 -0.09 7.77 -35.18
#